data_7456dc7f53c36e4b62a64c2e83bd5028
#
_entry.id   7456dc7f53c36e4b62a64c2e83bd5028
#
_cell.length_a   1.000
_cell.length_b   1.000
_cell.length_c   1.000
_cell.angle_alpha   90.00
_cell.angle_beta   90.00
_cell.angle_gamma   90.00
#
_symmetry.space_group_name_H-M   'P 1'
#
loop_
_entity.id
_entity.type
_entity.pdbx_description
1 polymer ?
#
loop_
_entity_poly.entity_id
_entity_poly.type
_entity_poly.pdbx_seq_one_letter_code
_entity_poly.pdbx_strand_id
1 'polypeptide(L)'
;GLGLPAFVLQKLQQPLFFAREDTKSPFRYALWAMAVNAVIAIGLSRMIGWIAPAIATTLAAWLMVALLHRGARNMGDVARFDARFRRRIWRICLVSVVMAVELWAATLLLGPALGTPGWRYLALTALILSGTLTYFALGFAIKAFQPSDFRRK
;
A
#
# COMPACT_ATOMS: atom_id res chain seq x y z
N GLY A 1 -4.73 -7.03 -1.36
CA GLY A 1 -3.80 -6.00 -1.81
C GLY A 1 -4.26 -4.56 -1.64
N LEU A 2 -5.56 -4.22 -1.89
CA LEU A 2 -6.07 -2.83 -1.91
C LEU A 2 -6.00 -2.10 -0.55
N GLY A 3 -5.89 -2.80 0.56
CA GLY A 3 -5.70 -2.21 1.89
C GLY A 3 -4.28 -1.74 2.18
N LEU A 4 -3.26 -2.34 1.54
CA LEU A 4 -1.86 -2.00 1.80
C LEU A 4 -1.51 -0.52 1.55
N PRO A 5 -1.92 0.11 0.43
CA PRO A 5 -1.68 1.53 0.23
C PRO A 5 -2.31 2.40 1.33
N ALA A 6 -3.49 2.03 1.82
CA ALA A 6 -4.15 2.75 2.90
C ALA A 6 -3.34 2.66 4.21
N PHE A 7 -2.80 1.50 4.56
CA PHE A 7 -1.93 1.36 5.74
C PHE A 7 -0.65 2.17 5.62
N VAL A 8 -0.02 2.21 4.45
CA VAL A 8 1.16 3.06 4.22
C VAL A 8 0.81 4.54 4.39
N LEU A 9 -0.30 5.00 3.80
CA LEU A 9 -0.75 6.38 3.92
C LEU A 9 -1.07 6.77 5.38
N GLN A 10 -1.65 5.86 6.17
CA GLN A 10 -1.85 6.08 7.60
C GLN A 10 -0.51 6.32 8.33
N LYS A 11 0.50 5.48 8.07
CA LYS A 11 1.84 5.61 8.66
C LYS A 11 2.53 6.92 8.31
N LEU A 12 2.24 7.47 7.13
CA LEU A 12 2.77 8.77 6.69
C LEU A 12 2.03 9.96 7.34
N GLN A 13 0.72 9.82 7.59
CA GLN A 13 -0.10 10.91 8.12
C GLN A 13 -0.11 11.00 9.65
N GLN A 14 -0.03 9.86 10.35
CA GLN A 14 -0.04 9.83 11.82
C GLN A 14 1.04 10.70 12.47
N PRO A 15 2.31 10.70 12.01
CA PRO A 15 3.35 11.54 12.60
C PRO A 15 3.06 13.04 12.56
N LEU A 16 2.26 13.52 11.59
CA LEU A 16 1.86 14.94 11.51
C LEU A 16 1.03 15.37 12.73
N PHE A 17 0.17 14.48 13.23
CA PHE A 17 -0.63 14.73 14.42
C PHE A 17 0.22 14.65 15.68
N PHE A 18 1.11 13.67 15.77
CA PHE A 18 2.01 13.52 16.93
C PHE A 18 3.00 14.68 17.06
N ALA A 19 3.49 15.22 15.93
CA ALA A 19 4.36 16.39 15.93
C ALA A 19 3.68 17.67 16.49
N ARG A 20 2.34 17.66 16.55
CA ARG A 20 1.52 18.74 17.13
C ARG A 20 0.96 18.39 18.51
N GLU A 21 1.45 17.31 19.13
CA GLU A 21 0.95 16.78 20.40
C GLU A 21 -0.55 16.43 20.39
N ASP A 22 -1.17 16.36 19.20
CA ASP A 22 -2.57 15.96 19.04
C ASP A 22 -2.66 14.44 18.89
N THR A 23 -2.71 13.75 20.01
CA THR A 23 -2.93 12.30 20.07
C THR A 23 -4.42 11.93 20.10
N LYS A 24 -5.29 12.90 20.44
CA LYS A 24 -6.73 12.66 20.59
C LYS A 24 -7.43 12.47 19.25
N SER A 25 -7.07 13.26 18.24
CA SER A 25 -7.71 13.17 16.91
C SER A 25 -7.44 11.84 16.22
N PRO A 26 -6.19 11.35 16.08
CA PRO A 26 -5.95 10.02 15.51
C PRO A 26 -6.62 8.89 16.27
N PHE A 27 -6.66 8.98 17.61
CA PHE A 27 -7.34 8.00 18.45
C PHE A 27 -8.85 7.94 18.14
N ARG A 28 -9.53 9.09 18.08
CA ARG A 28 -10.96 9.15 17.72
C ARG A 28 -11.22 8.58 16.33
N TYR A 29 -10.36 8.89 15.34
CA TYR A 29 -10.49 8.36 13.99
C TYR A 29 -10.28 6.84 13.96
N ALA A 30 -9.36 6.31 14.76
CA ALA A 30 -9.16 4.88 14.91
C ALA A 30 -10.38 4.18 15.51
N LEU A 31 -11.01 4.76 16.52
CA LEU A 31 -12.25 4.24 17.11
C LEU A 31 -13.39 4.19 16.07
N TRP A 32 -13.57 5.24 15.28
CA TRP A 32 -14.55 5.25 14.20
C TRP A 32 -14.25 4.20 13.13
N ALA A 33 -13.00 4.09 12.70
CA ALA A 33 -12.61 3.08 11.72
C ALA A 33 -12.83 1.66 12.26
N MET A 34 -12.54 1.42 13.54
CA MET A 34 -12.79 0.13 14.20
C MET A 34 -14.28 -0.20 14.29
N ALA A 35 -15.11 0.77 14.69
CA ALA A 35 -16.56 0.58 14.76
C ALA A 35 -17.15 0.24 13.37
N VAL A 36 -16.76 0.99 12.34
CA VAL A 36 -17.19 0.74 10.97
C VAL A 36 -16.70 -0.62 10.46
N ASN A 37 -15.46 -1.01 10.77
CA ASN A 37 -14.94 -2.33 10.45
C ASN A 37 -15.80 -3.43 11.06
N ALA A 38 -16.13 -3.32 12.35
CA ALA A 38 -16.94 -4.31 13.03
C ALA A 38 -18.35 -4.42 12.41
N VAL A 39 -19.00 -3.28 12.16
CA VAL A 39 -20.35 -3.25 11.55
C VAL A 39 -20.34 -3.88 10.15
N ILE A 40 -19.37 -3.52 9.32
CA ILE A 40 -19.25 -4.06 7.95
C ILE A 40 -18.91 -5.56 8.01
N ALA A 41 -17.98 -5.98 8.86
CA ALA A 41 -17.58 -7.37 8.98
C ALA A 41 -18.77 -8.24 9.40
N ILE A 42 -19.53 -7.83 10.41
CA ILE A 42 -20.71 -8.57 10.89
C ILE A 42 -21.82 -8.56 9.83
N GLY A 43 -22.09 -7.41 9.22
CA GLY A 43 -23.14 -7.28 8.20
C GLY A 43 -22.87 -8.13 6.95
N LEU A 44 -21.63 -8.10 6.45
CA LEU A 44 -21.23 -8.85 5.26
C LEU A 44 -20.97 -10.34 5.53
N SER A 45 -20.65 -10.72 6.77
CA SER A 45 -20.35 -12.12 7.09
C SER A 45 -21.49 -13.08 6.74
N ARG A 46 -22.72 -12.60 6.84
CA ARG A 46 -23.93 -13.39 6.48
C ARG A 46 -24.10 -13.57 4.97
N MET A 47 -23.52 -12.67 4.15
CA MET A 47 -23.67 -12.68 2.69
C MET A 47 -22.47 -13.31 1.97
N ILE A 48 -21.24 -13.03 2.44
CA ILE A 48 -20.00 -13.35 1.72
C ILE A 48 -19.10 -14.29 2.56
N GLY A 49 -19.52 -14.63 3.79
CA GLY A 49 -18.80 -15.55 4.65
C GLY A 49 -17.41 -15.04 5.05
N TRP A 50 -16.38 -15.90 4.94
CA TRP A 50 -15.02 -15.65 5.41
C TRP A 50 -14.26 -14.51 4.71
N ILE A 51 -14.73 -14.04 3.55
CA ILE A 51 -14.11 -12.91 2.82
C ILE A 51 -14.54 -11.55 3.43
N ALA A 52 -15.66 -11.51 4.14
CA ALA A 52 -16.20 -10.27 4.71
C ALA A 52 -15.22 -9.48 5.59
N PRO A 53 -14.44 -10.09 6.51
CA PRO A 53 -13.47 -9.36 7.32
C PRO A 53 -12.37 -8.70 6.50
N ALA A 54 -11.94 -9.33 5.40
CA ALA A 54 -10.91 -8.77 4.53
C ALA A 54 -11.38 -7.49 3.81
N ILE A 55 -12.64 -7.49 3.34
CA ILE A 55 -13.28 -6.32 2.73
C ILE A 55 -13.49 -5.23 3.78
N ALA A 56 -14.03 -5.59 4.94
CA ALA A 56 -14.27 -4.66 6.04
C ALA A 56 -13.00 -3.95 6.48
N THR A 57 -11.91 -4.70 6.67
CA THR A 57 -10.60 -4.14 7.04
C THR A 57 -10.05 -3.19 5.97
N THR A 58 -10.21 -3.53 4.68
CA THR A 58 -9.81 -2.67 3.59
C THR A 58 -10.59 -1.35 3.58
N LEU A 59 -11.91 -1.41 3.73
CA LEU A 59 -12.76 -0.22 3.78
C LEU A 59 -12.48 0.64 5.00
N ALA A 60 -12.31 0.02 6.18
CA ALA A 60 -11.95 0.73 7.42
C ALA A 60 -10.58 1.41 7.31
N ALA A 61 -9.60 0.78 6.66
CA ALA A 61 -8.29 1.38 6.42
C ALA A 61 -8.40 2.63 5.54
N TRP A 62 -9.18 2.61 4.47
CA TRP A 62 -9.44 3.78 3.63
C TRP A 62 -10.24 4.87 4.35
N LEU A 63 -11.21 4.48 5.17
CA LEU A 63 -11.93 5.44 6.02
C LEU A 63 -10.98 6.16 6.98
N MET A 64 -10.07 5.42 7.62
CA MET A 64 -9.07 6.01 8.51
C MET A 64 -8.19 7.01 7.77
N VAL A 65 -7.71 6.68 6.56
CA VAL A 65 -6.94 7.61 5.70
C VAL A 65 -7.76 8.87 5.39
N ALA A 66 -9.03 8.71 5.03
CA ALA A 66 -9.91 9.84 4.71
C ALA A 66 -10.12 10.76 5.92
N LEU A 67 -10.30 10.19 7.12
CA LEU A 67 -10.45 10.96 8.36
C LEU A 67 -9.15 11.69 8.74
N LEU A 68 -8.00 11.02 8.65
CA LEU A 68 -6.69 11.63 8.87
C LEU A 68 -6.42 12.76 7.86
N HIS A 69 -6.71 12.52 6.58
CA HIS A 69 -6.54 13.54 5.55
C HIS A 69 -7.43 14.76 5.78
N ARG A 70 -8.68 14.53 6.18
CA ARG A 70 -9.63 15.59 6.52
C ARG A 70 -9.18 16.40 7.73
N GLY A 71 -8.69 15.73 8.78
CA GLY A 71 -8.10 16.38 9.95
C GLY A 71 -6.83 17.16 9.61
N ALA A 72 -5.97 16.60 8.77
CA ALA A 72 -4.74 17.24 8.33
C ALA A 72 -4.99 18.51 7.48
N ARG A 73 -6.06 18.58 6.68
CA ARG A 73 -6.42 19.77 5.90
C ARG A 73 -6.63 21.02 6.77
N ASN A 74 -7.11 20.84 7.97
CA ASN A 74 -7.30 21.94 8.94
C ASN A 74 -5.98 22.41 9.57
N MET A 75 -4.86 21.72 9.30
CA MET A 75 -3.53 22.03 9.82
C MET A 75 -2.72 23.01 8.93
N GLY A 76 -3.30 23.52 7.83
CA GLY A 76 -2.68 24.49 6.93
C GLY A 76 -1.68 23.87 5.95
N ASP A 77 -0.78 24.71 5.41
CA ASP A 77 0.14 24.33 4.32
C ASP A 77 1.17 23.24 4.67
N VAL A 78 1.43 23.00 5.95
CA VAL A 78 2.35 21.94 6.43
C VAL A 78 1.82 20.53 6.09
N ALA A 79 0.50 20.38 5.91
CA ALA A 79 -0.13 19.11 5.57
C ALA A 79 -0.26 18.89 4.05
N ARG A 80 0.14 19.86 3.22
CA ARG A 80 0.13 19.70 1.77
C ARG A 80 1.27 18.79 1.35
N PHE A 81 0.92 17.69 0.69
CA PHE A 81 1.92 16.87 0.03
C PHE A 81 2.67 17.72 -0.99
N ASP A 82 3.97 17.87 -0.79
CA ASP A 82 4.85 18.62 -1.69
C ASP A 82 4.68 18.08 -3.13
N ALA A 83 4.75 18.97 -4.12
CA ALA A 83 4.68 18.61 -5.53
C ALA A 83 5.76 17.56 -5.90
N ARG A 84 6.88 17.59 -5.19
CA ARG A 84 7.97 16.62 -5.29
C ARG A 84 7.53 15.23 -4.83
N PHE A 85 6.81 15.15 -3.71
CA PHE A 85 6.26 13.91 -3.15
C PHE A 85 5.20 13.29 -4.07
N ARG A 86 4.26 14.09 -4.61
CA ARG A 86 3.24 13.62 -5.55
C ARG A 86 3.84 13.06 -6.84
N ARG A 87 4.89 13.71 -7.36
CA ARG A 87 5.60 13.27 -8.56
C ARG A 87 6.37 11.97 -8.32
N ARG A 88 6.92 11.78 -7.11
CA ARG A 88 7.64 10.57 -6.70
C ARG A 88 6.68 9.38 -6.51
N ILE A 89 5.53 9.58 -5.86
CA ILE A 89 4.49 8.55 -5.71
C ILE A 89 4.01 8.07 -7.08
N TRP A 90 3.70 8.98 -8.01
CA TRP A 90 3.25 8.60 -9.34
C TRP A 90 4.26 7.70 -10.06
N ARG A 91 5.55 8.01 -9.94
CA ARG A 91 6.62 7.18 -10.51
C ARG A 91 6.67 5.79 -9.87
N ILE A 92 6.56 5.71 -8.55
CA ILE A 92 6.53 4.43 -7.83
C ILE A 92 5.31 3.61 -8.24
N CYS A 93 4.13 4.21 -8.33
CA CYS A 93 2.92 3.55 -8.80
C CYS A 93 3.09 3.00 -10.22
N LEU A 94 3.70 3.78 -11.12
CA LEU A 94 3.96 3.36 -12.49
C LEU A 94 4.89 2.14 -12.54
N VAL A 95 6.01 2.17 -11.79
CA VAL A 95 6.92 1.02 -11.67
C VAL A 95 6.21 -0.22 -11.14
N SER A 96 5.35 -0.03 -10.12
CA SER A 96 4.59 -1.14 -9.53
C SER A 96 3.59 -1.75 -10.51
N VAL A 97 2.94 -0.93 -11.34
CA VAL A 97 2.05 -1.42 -12.40
C VAL A 97 2.81 -2.20 -13.46
N VAL A 98 3.96 -1.68 -13.92
CA VAL A 98 4.80 -2.38 -14.89
C VAL A 98 5.27 -3.73 -14.34
N MET A 99 5.73 -3.77 -13.08
CA MET A 99 6.11 -5.01 -12.41
C MET A 99 4.93 -6.00 -12.30
N ALA A 100 3.72 -5.49 -12.00
CA ALA A 100 2.53 -6.34 -11.91
C ALA A 100 2.17 -6.96 -13.28
N VAL A 101 2.27 -6.19 -14.36
CA VAL A 101 2.03 -6.68 -15.74
C VAL A 101 3.09 -7.70 -16.14
N GLU A 102 4.37 -7.44 -15.84
CA GLU A 102 5.46 -8.38 -16.08
C GLU A 102 5.24 -9.70 -15.35
N LEU A 103 4.96 -9.66 -14.06
CA LEU A 103 4.71 -10.87 -13.26
C LEU A 103 3.46 -11.63 -13.75
N TRP A 104 2.43 -10.91 -14.17
CA TRP A 104 1.25 -11.54 -14.76
C TRP A 104 1.59 -12.26 -16.08
N ALA A 105 2.33 -11.61 -16.97
CA ALA A 105 2.79 -12.22 -18.21
C ALA A 105 3.74 -13.41 -17.95
N ALA A 106 4.67 -13.27 -16.99
CA ALA A 106 5.57 -14.34 -16.61
C ALA A 106 4.83 -15.55 -16.01
N THR A 107 3.77 -15.33 -15.22
CA THR A 107 2.93 -16.44 -14.70
C THR A 107 2.19 -17.17 -15.82
N LEU A 108 1.77 -16.48 -16.88
CA LEU A 108 1.16 -17.14 -18.06
C LEU A 108 2.17 -18.01 -18.80
N LEU A 109 3.40 -17.53 -18.96
CA LEU A 109 4.47 -18.26 -19.66
C LEU A 109 4.99 -19.45 -18.84
N LEU A 110 5.13 -19.30 -17.52
CA LEU A 110 5.62 -20.33 -16.62
C LEU A 110 4.51 -21.23 -16.05
N GLY A 111 3.25 -21.02 -16.46
CA GLY A 111 2.11 -21.78 -15.96
C GLY A 111 2.31 -23.31 -15.99
N PRO A 112 2.81 -23.91 -17.08
CA PRO A 112 3.10 -25.35 -17.13
C PRO A 112 4.17 -25.80 -16.11
N ALA A 113 5.20 -24.97 -15.91
CA ALA A 113 6.29 -25.26 -14.97
C ALA A 113 5.85 -25.12 -13.49
N LEU A 114 4.92 -24.19 -13.20
CA LEU A 114 4.35 -24.01 -11.87
C LEU A 114 3.45 -25.18 -11.45
N GLY A 115 2.88 -25.92 -12.40
CA GLY A 115 2.05 -27.10 -12.17
C GLY A 115 2.85 -28.39 -11.91
N THR A 116 4.15 -28.45 -12.26
CA THR A 116 4.97 -29.66 -12.14
C THR A 116 5.70 -29.75 -10.82
N PRO A 117 5.60 -30.88 -10.07
CA PRO A 117 6.37 -31.10 -8.84
C PRO A 117 7.88 -31.07 -9.18
N GLY A 118 8.65 -30.30 -8.39
CA GLY A 118 10.10 -30.11 -8.57
C GLY A 118 10.48 -28.84 -9.33
N TRP A 119 9.89 -28.55 -10.47
CA TRP A 119 10.13 -27.31 -11.22
C TRP A 119 9.45 -26.07 -10.63
N ARG A 120 8.41 -26.27 -9.84
CA ARG A 120 7.64 -25.23 -9.16
C ARG A 120 8.50 -24.29 -8.33
N TYR A 121 9.46 -24.81 -7.57
CA TYR A 121 10.34 -23.98 -6.73
C TYR A 121 11.27 -23.10 -7.55
N LEU A 122 11.83 -23.65 -8.64
CA LEU A 122 12.68 -22.90 -9.57
C LEU A 122 11.88 -21.79 -10.29
N ALA A 123 10.68 -22.11 -10.74
CA ALA A 123 9.79 -21.14 -11.39
C ALA A 123 9.39 -20.01 -10.44
N LEU A 124 9.07 -20.33 -9.17
CA LEU A 124 8.75 -19.32 -8.15
C LEU A 124 9.97 -18.45 -7.83
N THR A 125 11.14 -19.04 -7.70
CA THR A 125 12.39 -18.28 -7.46
C THR A 125 12.69 -17.35 -8.62
N ALA A 126 12.55 -17.81 -9.85
CA ALA A 126 12.74 -17.00 -11.05
C ALA A 126 11.74 -15.83 -11.10
N LEU A 127 10.46 -16.05 -10.78
CA LEU A 127 9.45 -15.00 -10.68
C LEU A 127 9.79 -13.95 -9.61
N ILE A 128 10.23 -14.37 -8.43
CA ILE A 128 10.59 -13.43 -7.36
C ILE A 128 11.81 -12.60 -7.77
N LEU A 129 12.83 -13.24 -8.35
CA LEU A 129 14.05 -12.56 -8.79
C LEU A 129 13.77 -11.59 -9.94
N SER A 130 12.99 -12.00 -10.96
CA SER A 130 12.65 -11.12 -12.07
C SER A 130 11.88 -9.89 -11.60
N GLY A 131 10.82 -10.07 -10.80
CA GLY A 131 10.04 -8.95 -10.28
C GLY A 131 10.86 -8.00 -9.39
N THR A 132 11.75 -8.55 -8.57
CA THR A 132 12.65 -7.75 -7.73
C THR A 132 13.62 -6.93 -8.60
N LEU A 133 14.26 -7.57 -9.56
CA LEU A 133 15.20 -6.91 -10.48
C LEU A 133 14.52 -5.82 -11.30
N THR A 134 13.35 -6.11 -11.87
CA THR A 134 12.57 -5.12 -12.63
C THR A 134 12.16 -3.93 -11.77
N TYR A 135 11.71 -4.17 -10.54
CA TYR A 135 11.33 -3.11 -9.63
C TYR A 135 12.50 -2.17 -9.33
N PHE A 136 13.66 -2.72 -8.97
CA PHE A 136 14.84 -1.91 -8.68
C PHE A 136 15.42 -1.25 -9.93
N ALA A 137 15.54 -1.98 -11.05
CA ALA A 137 16.07 -1.43 -12.30
C ALA A 137 15.22 -0.26 -12.81
N LEU A 138 13.90 -0.43 -12.88
CA LEU A 138 13.00 0.65 -13.28
C LEU A 138 12.94 1.77 -12.24
N GLY A 139 12.98 1.45 -10.95
CA GLY A 139 13.00 2.44 -9.86
C GLY A 139 14.22 3.36 -9.94
N PHE A 140 15.39 2.82 -10.26
CA PHE A 140 16.61 3.59 -10.51
C PHE A 140 16.57 4.35 -11.84
N ALA A 141 16.08 3.73 -12.93
CA ALA A 141 15.98 4.35 -14.24
C ALA A 141 15.07 5.60 -14.24
N ILE A 142 13.93 5.51 -13.54
CA ILE A 142 12.97 6.62 -13.46
C ILE A 142 13.34 7.61 -12.34
N LYS A 143 14.48 7.42 -11.67
CA LYS A 143 14.93 8.24 -10.52
C LYS A 143 13.88 8.33 -9.40
N ALA A 144 13.12 7.24 -9.20
CA ALA A 144 12.22 7.09 -8.06
C ALA A 144 13.02 6.89 -6.76
N PHE A 145 14.17 6.22 -6.86
CA PHE A 145 15.17 6.06 -5.81
C PHE A 145 16.44 6.82 -6.19
N GLN A 146 16.96 7.64 -5.28
CA GLN A 146 18.24 8.31 -5.48
C GLN A 146 19.27 7.67 -4.55
N PRO A 147 20.49 7.36 -5.03
CA PRO A 147 21.55 6.81 -4.19
C PRO A 147 21.92 7.74 -3.01
N SER A 148 21.67 9.03 -3.14
CA SER A 148 21.83 10.02 -2.08
C SER A 148 20.90 9.81 -0.88
N ASP A 149 19.74 9.15 -1.08
CA ASP A 149 18.81 8.87 0.00
C ASP A 149 19.36 7.82 0.98
N PHE A 150 20.27 6.96 0.52
CA PHE A 150 20.94 5.93 1.35
C PHE A 150 22.21 6.44 2.05
N ARG A 151 22.69 7.63 1.68
CA ARG A 151 23.94 8.22 2.21
C ARG A 151 23.75 9.22 3.35
N ARG A 152 22.53 9.58 3.68
CA ARG A 152 22.26 10.43 4.85
C ARG A 152 22.18 9.55 6.10
N LYS A 153 23.32 9.47 6.80
CA LYS A 153 23.35 9.16 8.22
C LYS A 153 22.90 10.38 9.00
#